data_25de34d93109c0704f7dabfdb482e5aa
#
_entry.id   25de34d93109c0704f7dabfdb482e5aa
#
_cell.length_a   1.000
_cell.length_b   1.000
_cell.length_c   1.000
_cell.angle_alpha   90.00
_cell.angle_beta   90.00
_cell.angle_gamma   90.00
#
_symmetry.space_group_name_H-M   'P 1'
#
loop_
_entity.id
_entity.type
_entity.pdbx_description
1 polymer ?
#
loop_
_entity_poly.entity_id
_entity_poly.type
_entity_poly.pdbx_seq_one_letter_code
_entity_poly.pdbx_strand_id
1 'polypeptide(L)'
;EQRTRYDIEMMQEVGFCQGIENYSRHISGRKPGSPPFTLIDYFPKDFLMIIDESHVTVPQIGAMYNGDRSRKQALVEYGFRLPSAFDNRPLRFEEFEERINQIIFVSATPADYEIKNSKQIVEQIIRPTGLVDPEVVVKPVKGQIDDLIGEISERIEKNQRVLVTTLTKKMAEDLTD
;
A
#
# COMPACT_ATOMS: atom_id res chain seq x y z
N GLU A 1 -18.32 6.47 25.38
CA GLU A 1 -17.97 6.15 26.77
C GLU A 1 -18.04 4.64 27.03
N GLN A 2 -19.16 3.97 26.77
CA GLN A 2 -19.35 2.53 27.05
C GLN A 2 -18.27 1.64 26.38
N ARG A 3 -17.98 1.84 25.08
CA ARG A 3 -16.94 1.10 24.37
C ARG A 3 -15.55 1.27 25.00
N THR A 4 -15.20 2.49 25.36
CA THR A 4 -13.89 2.78 25.95
C THR A 4 -13.73 2.14 27.31
N ARG A 5 -14.79 2.10 28.15
CA ARG A 5 -14.78 1.42 29.44
C ARG A 5 -14.55 -0.10 29.25
N TYR A 6 -15.29 -0.71 28.35
CA TYR A 6 -15.12 -2.12 28.00
C TYR A 6 -13.68 -2.40 27.51
N ASP A 7 -13.16 -1.58 26.61
CA ASP A 7 -11.79 -1.76 26.10
C ASP A 7 -10.74 -1.65 27.23
N ILE A 8 -10.94 -0.74 28.22
CA ILE A 8 -10.07 -0.60 29.40
C ILE A 8 -10.15 -1.85 30.27
N GLU A 9 -11.34 -2.35 30.56
CA GLU A 9 -11.54 -3.58 31.35
C GLU A 9 -10.83 -4.76 30.68
N MET A 10 -11.01 -4.94 29.36
CA MET A 10 -10.31 -5.97 28.61
C MET A 10 -8.79 -5.85 28.65
N MET A 11 -8.25 -4.62 28.54
CA MET A 11 -6.81 -4.38 28.67
C MET A 11 -6.29 -4.70 30.07
N GLN A 12 -7.09 -4.45 31.12
CA GLN A 12 -6.71 -4.74 32.51
C GLN A 12 -6.74 -6.25 32.81
N GLU A 13 -7.73 -6.96 32.29
CA GLU A 13 -7.93 -8.40 32.58
C GLU A 13 -7.07 -9.30 31.70
N VAL A 14 -6.98 -8.99 30.40
CA VAL A 14 -6.37 -9.86 29.38
C VAL A 14 -5.09 -9.27 28.78
N GLY A 15 -4.80 -7.99 29.06
CA GLY A 15 -3.67 -7.28 28.46
C GLY A 15 -3.88 -6.83 27.01
N PHE A 16 -5.08 -7.02 26.46
CA PHE A 16 -5.40 -6.72 25.06
C PHE A 16 -6.87 -6.33 24.89
N CYS A 17 -7.16 -5.50 23.89
CA CYS A 17 -8.51 -5.29 23.36
C CYS A 17 -8.49 -5.17 21.83
N GLN A 18 -9.61 -5.44 21.18
CA GLN A 18 -9.72 -5.26 19.74
C GLN A 18 -9.62 -3.78 19.36
N GLY A 19 -8.65 -3.43 18.53
CA GLY A 19 -8.37 -2.05 18.14
C GLY A 19 -7.49 -1.30 19.14
N ILE A 20 -6.67 -2.02 19.92
CA ILE A 20 -5.72 -1.46 20.89
C ILE A 20 -4.80 -0.39 20.28
N GLU A 21 -4.52 -0.49 18.99
CA GLU A 21 -3.73 0.50 18.25
C GLU A 21 -4.32 1.91 18.30
N ASN A 22 -5.63 2.05 18.49
CA ASN A 22 -6.29 3.36 18.63
C ASN A 22 -5.95 4.05 19.97
N TYR A 23 -5.41 3.31 20.92
CA TYR A 23 -4.93 3.80 22.23
C TYR A 23 -3.40 3.94 22.25
N SER A 24 -2.70 3.64 21.15
CA SER A 24 -1.23 3.59 21.07
C SER A 24 -0.55 4.87 21.57
N ARG A 25 -1.13 6.05 21.35
CA ARG A 25 -0.60 7.31 21.86
C ARG A 25 -0.55 7.33 23.39
N HIS A 26 -1.61 6.89 24.05
CA HIS A 26 -1.69 6.85 25.53
C HIS A 26 -0.73 5.81 26.09
N ILE A 27 -0.69 4.62 25.49
CA ILE A 27 0.19 3.51 25.91
C ILE A 27 1.66 3.91 25.77
N SER A 28 2.03 4.60 24.69
CA SER A 28 3.42 5.02 24.43
C SER A 28 3.80 6.37 25.06
N GLY A 29 2.88 7.06 25.73
CA GLY A 29 3.12 8.36 26.35
C GLY A 29 3.43 9.51 25.37
N ARG A 30 3.08 9.35 24.09
CA ARG A 30 3.36 10.35 23.06
C ARG A 30 2.46 11.58 23.20
N LYS A 31 2.97 12.73 22.75
CA LYS A 31 2.19 13.98 22.71
C LYS A 31 1.07 13.89 21.67
N PRO A 32 -0.07 14.57 21.87
CA PRO A 32 -1.11 14.68 20.83
C PRO A 32 -0.55 15.19 19.51
N GLY A 33 -0.98 14.56 18.40
CA GLY A 33 -0.55 14.93 17.04
C GLY A 33 0.79 14.34 16.59
N SER A 34 1.60 13.78 17.50
CA SER A 34 2.88 13.16 17.13
C SER A 34 2.66 11.87 16.32
N PRO A 35 3.53 11.57 15.34
CA PRO A 35 3.46 10.32 14.60
C PRO A 35 3.77 9.11 15.48
N PRO A 36 3.24 7.93 15.17
CA PRO A 36 3.68 6.69 15.80
C PRO A 36 5.11 6.34 15.39
N PHE A 37 5.75 5.48 16.16
CA PHE A 37 6.96 4.81 15.69
C PHE A 37 6.62 3.87 14.55
N THR A 38 7.46 3.88 13.52
CA THR A 38 7.34 3.04 12.32
C THR A 38 8.53 2.11 12.21
N LEU A 39 8.47 1.15 11.31
CA LEU A 39 9.61 0.25 11.05
C LEU A 39 10.90 1.03 10.70
N ILE A 40 10.77 2.17 10.02
CA ILE A 40 11.89 3.03 9.63
C ILE A 40 12.64 3.55 10.86
N ASP A 41 11.95 3.82 11.96
CA ASP A 41 12.56 4.34 13.19
C ASP A 41 13.48 3.32 13.91
N TYR A 42 13.43 2.03 13.52
CA TYR A 42 14.27 0.96 14.06
C TYR A 42 15.56 0.71 13.27
N PHE A 43 15.71 1.32 12.09
CA PHE A 43 16.94 1.21 11.32
C PHE A 43 18.03 2.18 11.83
N PRO A 44 19.31 1.86 11.60
CA PRO A 44 20.41 2.81 11.82
C PRO A 44 20.16 4.10 11.02
N LYS A 45 20.67 5.23 11.52
CA LYS A 45 20.46 6.54 10.87
C LYS A 45 21.04 6.64 9.46
N ASP A 46 22.01 5.81 9.15
CA ASP A 46 22.73 5.76 7.87
C ASP A 46 22.23 4.65 6.92
N PHE A 47 21.02 4.14 7.15
CA PHE A 47 20.44 3.11 6.29
C PHE A 47 20.21 3.60 4.85
N LEU A 48 20.29 2.66 3.92
CA LEU A 48 19.93 2.85 2.52
C LEU A 48 18.50 2.35 2.28
N MET A 49 17.63 3.22 1.78
CA MET A 49 16.28 2.85 1.35
C MET A 49 16.26 2.58 -0.14
N ILE A 50 15.64 1.49 -0.54
CA ILE A 50 15.36 1.18 -1.95
C ILE A 50 13.86 1.11 -2.13
N ILE A 51 13.31 1.94 -3.02
CA ILE A 51 11.87 1.96 -3.34
C ILE A 51 11.68 1.37 -4.73
N ASP A 52 11.09 0.18 -4.75
CA ASP A 52 10.71 -0.48 -6.00
C ASP A 52 9.38 0.07 -6.51
N GLU A 53 9.22 0.08 -7.84
CA GLU A 53 8.07 0.68 -8.54
C GLU A 53 7.76 2.08 -7.99
N SER A 54 8.80 2.90 -7.84
CA SER A 54 8.73 4.16 -7.10
C SER A 54 7.68 5.14 -7.64
N HIS A 55 7.46 5.13 -8.97
CA HIS A 55 6.43 5.93 -9.63
C HIS A 55 5.00 5.67 -9.13
N VAL A 56 4.75 4.50 -8.52
CA VAL A 56 3.49 4.13 -7.86
C VAL A 56 3.61 4.23 -6.35
N THR A 57 4.72 3.75 -5.78
CA THR A 57 4.92 3.65 -4.33
C THR A 57 5.01 5.03 -3.68
N VAL A 58 5.72 5.99 -4.27
CA VAL A 58 5.87 7.34 -3.71
C VAL A 58 4.52 8.08 -3.61
N PRO A 59 3.68 8.14 -4.66
CA PRO A 59 2.34 8.70 -4.56
C PRO A 59 1.45 7.99 -3.53
N GLN A 60 1.56 6.66 -3.39
CA GLN A 60 0.82 5.91 -2.37
C GLN A 60 1.21 6.34 -0.96
N ILE A 61 2.50 6.49 -0.66
CA ILE A 61 2.97 6.98 0.63
C ILE A 61 2.39 8.37 0.91
N GLY A 62 2.40 9.26 -0.08
CA GLY A 62 1.81 10.60 0.04
C GLY A 62 0.29 10.60 0.33
N ALA A 63 -0.45 9.63 -0.20
CA ALA A 63 -1.89 9.52 -0.02
C ALA A 63 -2.31 8.86 1.31
N MET A 64 -1.45 8.07 1.94
CA MET A 64 -1.79 7.24 3.10
C MET A 64 -2.35 8.05 4.27
N TYR A 65 -1.74 9.18 4.61
CA TYR A 65 -2.14 10.02 5.74
C TYR A 65 -3.58 10.53 5.58
N ASN A 66 -3.89 11.12 4.44
CA ASN A 66 -5.21 11.70 4.19
C ASN A 66 -6.29 10.61 4.08
N GLY A 67 -5.98 9.46 3.48
CA GLY A 67 -6.88 8.32 3.39
C GLY A 67 -7.23 7.74 4.77
N ASP A 68 -6.24 7.58 5.65
CA ASP A 68 -6.46 7.12 7.03
C ASP A 68 -7.29 8.13 7.84
N ARG A 69 -6.95 9.42 7.74
CA ARG A 69 -7.66 10.48 8.43
C ARG A 69 -9.14 10.54 8.02
N SER A 70 -9.43 10.52 6.73
CA SER A 70 -10.81 10.55 6.22
C SER A 70 -11.63 9.38 6.72
N ARG A 71 -11.05 8.17 6.73
CA ARG A 71 -11.72 6.97 7.24
C ARG A 71 -12.04 7.06 8.73
N LYS A 72 -11.15 7.66 9.54
CA LYS A 72 -11.32 7.78 11.00
C LYS A 72 -12.23 8.93 11.39
N GLN A 73 -12.40 9.92 10.54
CA GLN A 73 -13.12 11.13 10.86
C GLN A 73 -14.54 10.83 11.34
N ALA A 74 -15.31 10.07 10.59
CA ALA A 74 -16.66 9.68 10.97
C ALA A 74 -16.68 8.88 12.30
N LEU A 75 -15.71 8.01 12.51
CA LEU A 75 -15.64 7.21 13.74
C LEU A 75 -15.39 8.07 14.99
N VAL A 76 -14.63 9.14 14.88
CA VAL A 76 -14.37 10.07 15.98
C VAL A 76 -15.54 11.04 16.16
N GLU A 77 -16.07 11.61 15.08
CA GLU A 77 -17.20 12.57 15.12
C GLU A 77 -18.45 11.95 15.74
N TYR A 78 -18.74 10.68 15.41
CA TYR A 78 -19.89 9.96 15.97
C TYR A 78 -19.59 9.24 17.29
N GLY A 79 -18.41 9.44 17.88
CA GLY A 79 -18.04 8.90 19.19
C GLY A 79 -17.72 7.40 19.24
N PHE A 80 -17.53 6.75 18.11
CA PHE A 80 -17.12 5.34 18.05
C PHE A 80 -15.63 5.15 18.42
N ARG A 81 -14.82 6.20 18.30
CA ARG A 81 -13.39 6.21 18.65
C ARG A 81 -13.05 7.51 19.39
N LEU A 82 -12.04 7.44 20.26
CA LEU A 82 -11.47 8.63 20.89
C LEU A 82 -10.70 9.45 19.86
N PRO A 83 -10.55 10.78 20.07
CA PRO A 83 -9.72 11.64 19.20
C PRO A 83 -8.28 11.15 19.06
N SER A 84 -7.74 10.43 20.06
CA SER A 84 -6.41 9.81 19.99
C SER A 84 -6.24 8.74 18.90
N ALA A 85 -7.32 8.23 18.34
CA ALA A 85 -7.27 7.33 17.19
C ALA A 85 -6.63 7.99 15.96
N PHE A 86 -6.70 9.31 15.84
CA PHE A 86 -6.01 10.07 14.80
C PHE A 86 -4.49 10.05 14.93
N ASP A 87 -3.96 9.75 16.12
CA ASP A 87 -2.52 9.72 16.37
C ASP A 87 -1.89 8.34 16.10
N ASN A 88 -2.70 7.32 15.85
CA ASN A 88 -2.26 6.07 15.24
C ASN A 88 -2.48 6.14 13.72
N ARG A 89 -1.53 6.68 13.03
CA ARG A 89 -1.66 7.09 11.64
C ARG A 89 -0.40 6.82 10.82
N PRO A 90 -0.50 6.69 9.50
CA PRO A 90 0.67 6.77 8.64
C PRO A 90 1.43 8.07 8.85
N LEU A 91 2.70 8.06 8.51
CA LEU A 91 3.50 9.28 8.44
C LEU A 91 2.88 10.24 7.40
N ARG A 92 3.02 11.53 7.63
CA ARG A 92 2.88 12.51 6.55
C ARG A 92 4.05 12.36 5.59
N PHE A 93 3.92 12.84 4.38
CA PHE A 93 4.96 12.68 3.38
C PHE A 93 6.27 13.36 3.81
N GLU A 94 6.17 14.55 4.38
CA GLU A 94 7.30 15.30 4.92
C GLU A 94 7.98 14.55 6.09
N GLU A 95 7.20 13.93 6.97
CA GLU A 95 7.71 13.12 8.08
C GLU A 95 8.43 11.85 7.57
N PHE A 96 8.00 11.32 6.44
CA PHE A 96 8.68 10.21 5.75
C PHE A 96 10.00 10.68 5.16
N GLU A 97 10.02 11.81 4.43
CA GLU A 97 11.23 12.38 3.85
C GLU A 97 12.30 12.69 4.91
N GLU A 98 11.91 13.25 6.05
CA GLU A 98 12.80 13.56 7.18
C GLU A 98 13.53 12.32 7.75
N ARG A 99 12.97 11.13 7.57
CA ARG A 99 13.55 9.87 8.05
C ARG A 99 14.50 9.22 7.07
N ILE A 100 14.54 9.69 5.84
CA ILE A 100 15.39 9.11 4.79
C ILE A 100 16.76 9.77 4.83
N ASN A 101 17.80 8.96 4.86
CA ASN A 101 19.17 9.43 4.69
C ASN A 101 19.66 9.26 3.24
N GLN A 102 19.56 8.05 2.72
CA GLN A 102 19.93 7.70 1.35
C GLN A 102 18.79 6.90 0.70
N ILE A 103 18.51 7.20 -0.58
CA ILE A 103 17.44 6.54 -1.30
C ILE A 103 17.86 6.18 -2.73
N ILE A 104 17.41 5.02 -3.18
CA ILE A 104 17.44 4.57 -4.56
C ILE A 104 16.00 4.34 -5.02
N PHE A 105 15.59 5.05 -6.04
CA PHE A 105 14.33 4.81 -6.73
C PHE A 105 14.55 3.80 -7.85
N VAL A 106 13.73 2.76 -7.90
CA VAL A 106 13.71 1.76 -8.97
C VAL A 106 12.39 1.86 -9.69
N SER A 107 12.41 2.11 -10.99
CA SER A 107 11.21 2.25 -11.81
C SER A 107 11.52 2.09 -13.29
N ALA A 108 10.63 1.43 -14.03
CA ALA A 108 10.69 1.41 -15.49
C ALA A 108 10.21 2.75 -16.10
N THR A 109 9.38 3.49 -15.38
CA THR A 109 8.75 4.74 -15.80
C THR A 109 8.81 5.77 -14.67
N PRO A 110 10.00 6.30 -14.31
CA PRO A 110 10.15 7.26 -13.22
C PRO A 110 9.29 8.50 -13.47
N ALA A 111 8.70 9.04 -12.40
CA ALA A 111 7.89 10.25 -12.43
C ALA A 111 8.70 11.49 -12.04
N ASP A 112 8.06 12.65 -12.10
CA ASP A 112 8.71 13.95 -11.83
C ASP A 112 9.37 14.03 -10.45
N TYR A 113 8.80 13.35 -9.44
CA TYR A 113 9.34 13.36 -8.09
C TYR A 113 10.72 12.71 -8.04
N GLU A 114 10.86 11.51 -8.62
CA GLU A 114 12.13 10.78 -8.65
C GLU A 114 13.18 11.55 -9.45
N ILE A 115 12.80 12.07 -10.61
CA ILE A 115 13.71 12.83 -11.50
C ILE A 115 14.23 14.07 -10.79
N LYS A 116 13.37 14.82 -10.10
CA LYS A 116 13.75 16.06 -9.39
C LYS A 116 14.63 15.81 -8.17
N ASN A 117 14.42 14.67 -7.49
CA ASN A 117 15.10 14.36 -6.24
C ASN A 117 16.34 13.44 -6.42
N SER A 118 16.59 12.95 -7.64
CA SER A 118 17.76 12.12 -7.94
C SER A 118 18.95 12.98 -8.38
N LYS A 119 20.11 12.73 -7.76
CA LYS A 119 21.38 13.34 -8.19
C LYS A 119 21.96 12.67 -9.43
N GLN A 120 21.61 11.41 -9.65
CA GLN A 120 22.09 10.60 -10.76
C GLN A 120 20.95 9.69 -11.23
N ILE A 121 20.81 9.54 -12.54
CA ILE A 121 19.90 8.60 -13.17
C ILE A 121 20.74 7.60 -13.93
N VAL A 122 20.49 6.31 -13.68
CA VAL A 122 21.19 5.17 -14.31
C VAL A 122 20.16 4.31 -15.01
N GLU A 123 20.40 4.00 -16.26
CA GLU A 123 19.54 3.12 -17.04
C GLU A 123 20.06 1.68 -17.02
N GLN A 124 19.16 0.75 -16.68
CA GLN A 124 19.40 -0.69 -16.77
C GLN A 124 18.61 -1.26 -17.95
N ILE A 125 19.22 -1.32 -19.11
CA ILE A 125 18.56 -1.73 -20.36
C ILE A 125 18.72 -3.22 -20.63
N ILE A 126 19.79 -3.84 -20.13
CA ILE A 126 20.13 -5.24 -20.38
C ILE A 126 19.25 -6.16 -19.54
N ARG A 127 18.54 -7.07 -20.21
CA ARG A 127 17.80 -8.17 -19.57
C ARG A 127 18.58 -9.48 -19.73
N PRO A 128 19.40 -9.89 -18.76
CA PRO A 128 20.33 -11.03 -18.90
C PRO A 128 19.63 -12.39 -18.87
N THR A 129 18.33 -12.44 -18.58
CA THR A 129 17.55 -13.69 -18.47
C THR A 129 17.36 -14.45 -19.81
N GLY A 130 17.62 -13.80 -20.95
CA GLY A 130 17.36 -14.36 -22.28
C GLY A 130 15.89 -14.55 -22.63
N LEU A 131 14.97 -14.15 -21.73
CA LEU A 131 13.54 -14.17 -21.99
C LEU A 131 13.15 -12.96 -22.82
N VAL A 132 12.50 -13.19 -23.94
CA VAL A 132 11.91 -12.14 -24.77
C VAL A 132 10.61 -11.63 -24.15
N ASP A 133 10.21 -10.41 -24.51
CA ASP A 133 8.89 -9.91 -24.13
C ASP A 133 7.79 -10.75 -24.79
N PRO A 134 6.65 -10.94 -24.12
CA PRO A 134 5.55 -11.70 -24.68
C PRO A 134 4.97 -11.00 -25.92
N GLU A 135 4.47 -11.78 -26.85
CA GLU A 135 3.68 -11.26 -27.96
C GLU A 135 2.38 -10.64 -27.42
N VAL A 136 2.10 -9.41 -27.81
CA VAL A 136 0.89 -8.68 -27.41
C VAL A 136 -0.07 -8.59 -28.58
N VAL A 137 -1.25 -9.20 -28.43
CA VAL A 137 -2.31 -9.17 -29.45
C VAL A 137 -3.48 -8.35 -28.92
N VAL A 138 -3.87 -7.28 -29.64
CA VAL A 138 -5.03 -6.46 -29.29
C VAL A 138 -6.23 -6.95 -30.10
N LYS A 139 -7.30 -7.31 -29.39
CA LYS A 139 -8.54 -7.83 -29.99
C LYS A 139 -9.72 -6.90 -29.70
N PRO A 140 -10.80 -6.91 -30.54
CA PRO A 140 -12.01 -6.13 -30.29
C PRO A 140 -12.72 -6.54 -29.00
N VAL A 141 -13.39 -5.57 -28.33
CA VAL A 141 -14.18 -5.82 -27.13
C VAL A 141 -15.42 -6.69 -27.41
N LYS A 142 -16.02 -6.54 -28.60
CA LYS A 142 -17.20 -7.32 -28.99
C LYS A 142 -16.84 -8.80 -29.14
N GLY A 143 -17.52 -9.66 -28.38
CA GLY A 143 -17.27 -11.11 -28.38
C GLY A 143 -16.04 -11.53 -27.56
N GLN A 144 -15.50 -10.63 -26.73
CA GLN A 144 -14.27 -10.88 -25.97
C GLN A 144 -14.36 -12.07 -25.02
N ILE A 145 -15.54 -12.37 -24.47
CA ILE A 145 -15.72 -13.50 -23.53
C ILE A 145 -15.64 -14.84 -24.28
N ASP A 146 -16.33 -14.96 -25.38
CA ASP A 146 -16.29 -16.19 -26.20
C ASP A 146 -14.86 -16.43 -26.72
N ASP A 147 -14.18 -15.40 -27.18
CA ASP A 147 -12.80 -15.48 -27.64
C ASP A 147 -11.85 -15.87 -26.47
N LEU A 148 -12.03 -15.29 -25.27
CA LEU A 148 -11.26 -15.64 -24.09
C LEU A 148 -11.46 -17.12 -23.69
N ILE A 149 -12.69 -17.63 -23.71
CA ILE A 149 -12.99 -19.02 -23.39
C ILE A 149 -12.29 -19.96 -24.42
N GLY A 150 -12.28 -19.57 -25.69
CA GLY A 150 -11.55 -20.30 -26.72
C GLY A 150 -10.05 -20.37 -26.48
N GLU A 151 -9.43 -19.24 -26.18
CA GLU A 151 -8.00 -19.15 -25.83
C GLU A 151 -7.65 -19.93 -24.54
N ILE A 152 -8.51 -19.88 -23.52
CA ILE A 152 -8.33 -20.68 -22.31
C ILE A 152 -8.35 -22.17 -22.63
N SER A 153 -9.33 -22.63 -23.40
CA SER A 153 -9.47 -24.04 -23.77
C SER A 153 -8.24 -24.54 -24.53
N GLU A 154 -7.74 -23.79 -25.51
CA GLU A 154 -6.53 -24.12 -26.24
C GLU A 154 -5.28 -24.23 -25.33
N ARG A 155 -5.15 -23.37 -24.34
CA ARG A 155 -4.04 -23.41 -23.38
C ARG A 155 -4.13 -24.60 -22.42
N ILE A 156 -5.35 -24.95 -22.01
CA ILE A 156 -5.60 -26.13 -21.17
C ILE A 156 -5.21 -27.41 -21.89
N GLU A 157 -5.59 -27.58 -23.18
CA GLU A 157 -5.19 -28.72 -23.98
C GLU A 157 -3.66 -28.90 -24.09
N LYS A 158 -2.93 -27.78 -24.03
CA LYS A 158 -1.46 -27.74 -24.02
C LYS A 158 -0.83 -27.87 -22.62
N ASN A 159 -1.61 -28.15 -21.55
CA ASN A 159 -1.20 -28.16 -20.17
C ASN A 159 -0.59 -26.81 -19.69
N GLN A 160 -1.03 -25.71 -20.28
CA GLN A 160 -0.63 -24.36 -19.92
C GLN A 160 -1.64 -23.74 -18.95
N ARG A 161 -1.26 -22.63 -18.32
CA ARG A 161 -2.12 -21.86 -17.43
C ARG A 161 -2.40 -20.49 -18.05
N VAL A 162 -3.57 -19.94 -17.72
CA VAL A 162 -3.99 -18.60 -18.15
C VAL A 162 -4.19 -17.73 -16.92
N LEU A 163 -3.71 -16.49 -16.99
CA LEU A 163 -4.00 -15.45 -16.02
C LEU A 163 -4.91 -14.41 -16.69
N VAL A 164 -6.09 -14.22 -16.12
CA VAL A 164 -7.03 -13.21 -16.59
C VAL A 164 -7.09 -12.06 -15.59
N THR A 165 -6.88 -10.84 -16.07
CA THR A 165 -6.99 -9.63 -15.25
C THR A 165 -8.18 -8.79 -15.71
N THR A 166 -8.87 -8.16 -14.76
CA THR A 166 -10.05 -7.34 -15.02
C THR A 166 -9.89 -5.96 -14.38
N LEU A 167 -10.69 -4.98 -14.82
CA LEU A 167 -10.63 -3.62 -14.28
C LEU A 167 -11.22 -3.49 -12.87
N THR A 168 -12.14 -4.38 -12.49
CA THR A 168 -12.82 -4.32 -11.18
C THR A 168 -12.95 -5.71 -10.56
N LYS A 169 -13.01 -5.76 -9.21
CA LYS A 169 -13.27 -7.00 -8.47
C LYS A 169 -14.59 -7.66 -8.89
N LYS A 170 -15.65 -6.85 -9.04
CA LYS A 170 -16.95 -7.34 -9.47
C LYS A 170 -16.87 -8.03 -10.83
N MET A 171 -16.15 -7.45 -11.80
CA MET A 171 -15.96 -8.06 -13.11
C MET A 171 -15.17 -9.37 -13.03
N ALA A 172 -14.24 -9.51 -12.09
CA ALA A 172 -13.52 -10.76 -11.85
C ALA A 172 -14.45 -11.84 -11.28
N GLU A 173 -15.32 -11.47 -10.34
CA GLU A 173 -16.34 -12.35 -9.77
C GLU A 173 -17.32 -12.80 -10.83
N ASP A 174 -17.92 -11.87 -11.58
CA ASP A 174 -18.89 -12.16 -12.67
C ASP A 174 -18.27 -13.03 -13.81
N LEU A 175 -16.95 -12.99 -14.00
CA LEU A 175 -16.28 -13.77 -15.03
C LEU A 175 -15.89 -15.18 -14.53
N THR A 176 -15.85 -15.39 -13.24
CA THR A 176 -15.48 -16.69 -12.64
C THR A 176 -16.66 -17.65 -12.58
N ASP A 177 -17.90 -17.11 -12.49
CA ASP A 177 -19.16 -17.86 -12.48
C ASP A 177 -19.51 -18.35 -13.90
#